data_02b6a609a89e0a5c75ad79550d3027fc
#
_entry.id   02b6a609a89e0a5c75ad79550d3027fc
#
_cell.length_a   1.000
_cell.length_b   1.000
_cell.length_c   1.000
_cell.angle_alpha   90.00
_cell.angle_beta   90.00
_cell.angle_gamma   90.00
#
_symmetry.space_group_name_H-M   'P 1'
#
loop_
_entity.id
_entity.type
_entity.pdbx_description
1 polymer ?
#
loop_
_entity_poly.entity_id
_entity_poly.type
_entity_poly.pdbx_seq_one_letter_code
_entity_poly.pdbx_strand_id
1 'polypeptide(L)'
;PKGYLELERWSQSLGKVQAFGIEGTGSYGAGLSRSLLAHGHNVIEVTRPNRQLRYTQGKTDSLDAEGAARSVLSGQATARPKTQTGSSEMIRHLKIARDTAVKSRSQAMVTLKTLIINAPADLRDALNHIRGKIALIRHIAAFRPGDIDNPLASAKAAMRALARRWLWLHEEIIAHDKELERLVTERAPELMASHGIATLTVAQMLILVGDDP
;
A
#
# COMPACT_ATOMS: atom_id res chain seq x y z
N PRO A 1 12.75 17.67 9.80
CA PRO A 1 12.27 17.84 11.18
C PRO A 1 13.44 18.03 12.12
N LYS A 2 13.20 18.71 13.26
CA LYS A 2 14.23 19.09 14.23
C LYS A 2 15.10 17.89 14.65
N GLY A 3 14.52 16.74 14.94
CA GLY A 3 15.22 15.53 15.36
C GLY A 3 16.21 14.97 14.33
N TYR A 4 15.97 15.12 13.01
CA TYR A 4 16.91 14.67 11.99
C TYR A 4 18.19 15.53 11.98
N LEU A 5 18.04 16.85 12.15
CA LEU A 5 19.17 17.77 12.25
C LEU A 5 19.97 17.57 13.55
N GLU A 6 19.29 17.22 14.64
CA GLU A 6 19.95 16.89 15.90
C GLU A 6 20.78 15.61 15.78
N LEU A 7 20.24 14.57 15.16
CA LEU A 7 20.95 13.32 14.88
C LEU A 7 22.18 13.58 14.00
N GLU A 8 22.03 14.35 12.94
CA GLU A 8 23.12 14.70 12.02
C GLU A 8 24.24 15.44 12.76
N ARG A 9 23.92 16.48 13.53
CA ARG A 9 24.91 17.23 14.33
C ARG A 9 25.60 16.35 15.34
N TRP A 10 24.86 15.52 16.04
CA TRP A 10 25.41 14.56 16.99
C TRP A 10 26.38 13.60 16.33
N SER A 11 26.03 13.01 15.20
CA SER A 11 26.92 12.09 14.50
C SER A 11 28.21 12.78 14.00
N GLN A 12 28.09 14.01 13.49
CA GLN A 12 29.23 14.81 13.07
C GLN A 12 30.16 15.23 14.25
N SER A 13 29.62 15.39 15.47
CA SER A 13 30.42 15.68 16.67
C SER A 13 31.33 14.52 17.09
N LEU A 14 31.03 13.30 16.64
CA LEU A 14 31.84 12.11 16.94
C LEU A 14 33.01 11.92 15.94
N GLY A 15 33.02 12.67 14.84
CA GLY A 15 34.05 12.60 13.83
C GLY A 15 33.53 12.67 12.39
N LYS A 16 34.37 12.32 11.42
CA LYS A 16 33.97 12.30 10.01
C LYS A 16 33.06 11.12 9.71
N VAL A 17 31.80 11.39 9.48
CA VAL A 17 30.81 10.36 9.08
C VAL A 17 31.09 9.93 7.64
N GLN A 18 31.29 8.63 7.42
CA GLN A 18 31.52 8.05 6.10
C GLN A 18 30.22 7.69 5.39
N ALA A 19 29.26 7.13 6.13
CA ALA A 19 27.95 6.74 5.64
C ALA A 19 26.96 6.61 6.78
N PHE A 20 25.67 6.69 6.46
CA PHE A 20 24.55 6.34 7.35
C PHE A 20 23.90 5.05 6.86
N GLY A 21 23.89 4.03 7.69
CA GLY A 21 23.11 2.81 7.47
C GLY A 21 21.69 2.98 7.98
N ILE A 22 20.69 2.88 7.10
CA ILE A 22 19.30 3.09 7.47
C ILE A 22 18.46 1.87 7.09
N GLU A 23 17.74 1.32 8.06
CA GLU A 23 16.73 0.29 7.84
C GLU A 23 15.39 0.92 7.44
N GLY A 24 14.70 0.29 6.49
CA GLY A 24 13.34 0.68 6.11
C GLY A 24 13.23 2.05 5.44
N THR A 25 14.16 2.37 4.57
CA THR A 25 14.19 3.61 3.77
C THR A 25 12.93 3.82 2.92
N GLY A 26 12.18 2.76 2.62
CA GLY A 26 10.87 2.81 1.96
C GLY A 26 9.68 3.02 2.92
N SER A 27 9.91 3.17 4.24
CA SER A 27 8.85 3.27 5.25
C SER A 27 9.24 4.25 6.37
N TYR A 28 9.49 3.76 7.58
CA TYR A 28 9.80 4.63 8.74
C TYR A 28 11.12 5.39 8.59
N GLY A 29 12.12 4.83 7.92
CA GLY A 29 13.40 5.47 7.64
C GLY A 29 13.38 6.47 6.49
N ALA A 30 12.30 6.55 5.71
CA ALA A 30 12.21 7.36 4.50
C ALA A 30 12.46 8.86 4.74
N GLY A 31 11.91 9.41 5.82
CA GLY A 31 12.07 10.83 6.15
C GLY A 31 13.52 11.19 6.51
N LEU A 32 14.17 10.35 7.32
CA LEU A 32 15.57 10.53 7.70
C LEU A 32 16.47 10.35 6.48
N SER A 33 16.26 9.31 5.68
CA SER A 33 17.02 9.04 4.46
C SER A 33 17.01 10.24 3.49
N ARG A 34 15.80 10.78 3.19
CA ARG A 34 15.68 11.97 2.34
C ARG A 34 16.37 13.19 2.92
N SER A 35 16.28 13.41 4.24
CA SER A 35 16.94 14.54 4.90
C SER A 35 18.46 14.46 4.78
N LEU A 36 19.04 13.29 5.04
CA LEU A 36 20.49 13.08 4.96
C LEU A 36 21.00 13.15 3.52
N LEU A 37 20.29 12.58 2.56
CA LEU A 37 20.62 12.69 1.12
C LEU A 37 20.60 14.15 0.66
N ALA A 38 19.59 14.93 1.08
CA ALA A 38 19.50 16.37 0.74
C ALA A 38 20.67 17.20 1.30
N HIS A 39 21.29 16.76 2.42
CA HIS A 39 22.47 17.37 2.98
C HIS A 39 23.80 16.79 2.43
N GLY A 40 23.73 15.94 1.40
CA GLY A 40 24.91 15.40 0.72
C GLY A 40 25.58 14.22 1.42
N HIS A 41 24.93 13.61 2.41
CA HIS A 41 25.46 12.44 3.08
C HIS A 41 25.29 11.17 2.24
N ASN A 42 26.26 10.25 2.38
CA ASN A 42 26.15 8.91 1.82
C ASN A 42 25.20 8.09 2.69
N VAL A 43 24.07 7.65 2.12
CA VAL A 43 23.07 6.82 2.80
C VAL A 43 23.05 5.44 2.14
N ILE A 44 23.15 4.41 2.97
CA ILE A 44 23.12 3.00 2.56
C ILE A 44 21.85 2.37 3.14
N GLU A 45 21.06 1.73 2.29
CA GLU A 45 19.90 0.98 2.72
C GLU A 45 20.34 -0.37 3.32
N VAL A 46 19.92 -0.61 4.56
CA VAL A 46 20.21 -1.86 5.25
C VAL A 46 18.96 -2.72 5.28
N THR A 47 19.08 -3.92 4.72
CA THR A 47 18.04 -4.95 4.85
C THR A 47 17.98 -5.45 6.29
N ARG A 48 16.76 -5.75 6.77
CA ARG A 48 16.54 -6.27 8.12
C ARG A 48 17.51 -7.40 8.45
N PRO A 49 18.21 -7.33 9.59
CA PRO A 49 19.12 -8.39 10.00
C PRO A 49 18.39 -9.72 10.19
N ASN A 50 19.16 -10.80 10.09
CA ASN A 50 18.67 -12.18 10.15
C ASN A 50 17.79 -12.41 11.39
N ARG A 51 16.63 -13.04 11.20
CA ARG A 51 15.68 -13.38 12.28
C ARG A 51 16.33 -14.11 13.47
N GLN A 52 17.37 -14.90 13.23
CA GLN A 52 18.09 -15.65 14.27
C GLN A 52 18.77 -14.75 15.31
N LEU A 53 19.36 -13.63 14.90
CA LEU A 53 19.98 -12.67 15.83
C LEU A 53 18.94 -11.99 16.73
N ARG A 54 17.75 -11.70 16.19
CA ARG A 54 16.63 -11.15 16.98
C ARG A 54 16.07 -12.14 17.99
N TYR A 55 16.11 -13.44 17.71
CA TYR A 55 15.65 -14.49 18.63
C TYR A 55 16.58 -14.65 19.84
N THR A 56 17.88 -14.45 19.66
CA THR A 56 18.89 -14.70 20.72
C THR A 56 19.16 -13.47 21.59
N GLN A 57 19.04 -12.25 21.03
CA GLN A 57 19.44 -11.01 21.71
C GLN A 57 18.29 -10.05 22.07
N GLY A 58 17.05 -10.41 21.69
CA GLY A 58 15.89 -9.53 21.86
C GLY A 58 15.82 -8.41 20.83
N LYS A 59 14.78 -7.59 20.89
CA LYS A 59 14.57 -6.44 20.01
C LYS A 59 14.82 -5.16 20.80
N THR A 60 15.95 -4.49 20.52
CA THR A 60 16.22 -3.13 21.01
C THR A 60 16.67 -2.25 19.86
N ASP A 61 16.29 -0.96 19.89
CA ASP A 61 16.66 0.00 18.83
C ASP A 61 18.18 0.19 18.74
N SER A 62 18.91 0.06 19.84
CA SER A 62 20.36 0.14 19.87
C SER A 62 21.04 -1.03 19.12
N LEU A 63 20.53 -2.25 19.28
CA LEU A 63 21.05 -3.43 18.55
C LEU A 63 20.73 -3.34 17.05
N ASP A 64 19.57 -2.84 16.70
CA ASP A 64 19.19 -2.64 15.28
C ASP A 64 20.10 -1.55 14.65
N ALA A 65 20.40 -0.47 15.36
CA ALA A 65 21.30 0.58 14.89
C ALA A 65 22.76 0.10 14.77
N GLU A 66 23.27 -0.66 15.75
CA GLU A 66 24.59 -1.27 15.71
C GLU A 66 24.71 -2.27 14.55
N GLY A 67 23.69 -3.13 14.39
CA GLY A 67 23.62 -4.08 13.28
C GLY A 67 23.66 -3.39 11.92
N ALA A 68 22.95 -2.28 11.75
CA ALA A 68 22.98 -1.47 10.54
C ALA A 68 24.37 -0.90 10.28
N ALA A 69 25.02 -0.31 11.29
CA ALA A 69 26.37 0.23 11.16
C ALA A 69 27.40 -0.86 10.79
N ARG A 70 27.34 -2.04 11.43
CA ARG A 70 28.22 -3.18 11.13
C ARG A 70 28.02 -3.72 9.71
N SER A 71 26.77 -3.77 9.21
CA SER A 71 26.47 -4.23 7.85
C SER A 71 27.06 -3.28 6.79
N VAL A 72 27.07 -1.98 7.05
CA VAL A 72 27.72 -1.00 6.17
C VAL A 72 29.24 -1.13 6.25
N LEU A 73 29.81 -1.20 7.45
CA LEU A 73 31.27 -1.33 7.65
C LEU A 73 31.84 -2.59 7.03
N SER A 74 31.14 -3.71 7.09
CA SER A 74 31.55 -4.99 6.50
C SER A 74 31.37 -5.06 4.98
N GLY A 75 30.73 -4.07 4.37
CA GLY A 75 30.40 -4.08 2.95
C GLY A 75 29.27 -5.06 2.57
N GLN A 76 28.55 -5.61 3.53
CA GLN A 76 27.38 -6.45 3.26
C GLN A 76 26.20 -5.63 2.75
N ALA A 77 26.01 -4.41 3.26
CA ALA A 77 25.01 -3.47 2.78
C ALA A 77 25.68 -2.46 1.85
N THR A 78 25.25 -2.43 0.59
CA THR A 78 25.79 -1.52 -0.45
C THR A 78 24.67 -0.81 -1.22
N ALA A 79 23.41 -1.20 -1.00
CA ALA A 79 22.29 -0.66 -1.73
C ALA A 79 22.06 0.82 -1.39
N ARG A 80 21.85 1.64 -2.40
CA ARG A 80 21.43 3.03 -2.22
C ARG A 80 19.92 3.10 -2.10
N PRO A 81 19.39 3.90 -1.16
CA PRO A 81 17.94 4.06 -1.05
C PRO A 81 17.41 4.80 -2.28
N LYS A 82 16.22 4.41 -2.72
CA LYS A 82 15.51 5.13 -3.79
C LYS A 82 15.18 6.54 -3.33
N THR A 83 15.22 7.51 -4.23
CA THR A 83 14.93 8.93 -3.94
C THR A 83 13.50 9.15 -3.49
N GLN A 84 12.54 8.35 -3.98
CA GLN A 84 11.12 8.41 -3.64
C GLN A 84 10.51 9.80 -3.86
N THR A 85 10.94 10.50 -4.91
CA THR A 85 10.50 11.86 -5.23
C THR A 85 9.91 11.99 -6.63
N GLY A 86 10.05 10.97 -7.45
CA GLY A 86 9.67 11.00 -8.87
C GLY A 86 8.37 10.28 -9.20
N SER A 87 8.19 9.97 -10.48
CA SER A 87 7.00 9.32 -11.03
C SER A 87 6.75 7.92 -10.48
N SER A 88 7.82 7.17 -10.18
CA SER A 88 7.72 5.83 -9.58
C SER A 88 7.05 5.87 -8.20
N GLU A 89 7.29 6.94 -7.42
CA GLU A 89 6.63 7.13 -6.13
C GLU A 89 5.16 7.55 -6.30
N MET A 90 4.84 8.37 -7.29
CA MET A 90 3.43 8.69 -7.62
C MET A 90 2.65 7.42 -7.96
N ILE A 91 3.23 6.56 -8.82
CA ILE A 91 2.65 5.25 -9.18
C ILE A 91 2.51 4.37 -7.93
N ARG A 92 3.49 4.35 -7.04
CA ARG A 92 3.45 3.56 -5.80
C ARG A 92 2.31 3.99 -4.89
N HIS A 93 2.10 5.28 -4.68
CA HIS A 93 1.00 5.80 -3.84
C HIS A 93 -0.37 5.39 -4.37
N LEU A 94 -0.61 5.61 -5.67
CA LEU A 94 -1.88 5.25 -6.30
C LEU A 94 -2.12 3.74 -6.27
N LYS A 95 -1.06 2.94 -6.53
CA LYS A 95 -1.16 1.48 -6.48
C LYS A 95 -1.50 0.95 -5.09
N ILE A 96 -0.92 1.51 -4.03
CA ILE A 96 -1.23 1.13 -2.65
C ILE A 96 -2.70 1.43 -2.33
N ALA A 97 -3.19 2.63 -2.66
CA ALA A 97 -4.59 3.01 -2.44
C ALA A 97 -5.54 2.09 -3.22
N ARG A 98 -5.27 1.91 -4.51
CA ARG A 98 -6.01 1.02 -5.39
C ARG A 98 -6.08 -0.43 -4.89
N ASP A 99 -4.94 -1.03 -4.50
CA ASP A 99 -4.86 -2.41 -4.03
C ASP A 99 -5.60 -2.59 -2.70
N THR A 100 -5.58 -1.58 -1.83
CA THR A 100 -6.37 -1.54 -0.59
C THR A 100 -7.86 -1.48 -0.88
N ALA A 101 -8.28 -0.64 -1.83
CA ALA A 101 -9.68 -0.56 -2.27
C ALA A 101 -10.17 -1.88 -2.88
N VAL A 102 -9.34 -2.58 -3.67
CA VAL A 102 -9.66 -3.90 -4.23
C VAL A 102 -9.90 -4.94 -3.13
N LYS A 103 -9.01 -5.00 -2.12
CA LYS A 103 -9.17 -5.92 -0.99
C LYS A 103 -10.45 -5.62 -0.21
N SER A 104 -10.72 -4.34 0.08
CA SER A 104 -11.90 -3.90 0.81
C SER A 104 -13.19 -4.18 0.04
N ARG A 105 -13.20 -3.96 -1.28
CA ARG A 105 -14.33 -4.28 -2.16
C ARG A 105 -14.61 -5.78 -2.20
N SER A 106 -13.56 -6.59 -2.25
CA SER A 106 -13.69 -8.05 -2.24
C SER A 106 -14.27 -8.54 -0.91
N GLN A 107 -13.79 -8.02 0.21
CA GLN A 107 -14.30 -8.32 1.54
C GLN A 107 -15.79 -7.93 1.69
N ALA A 108 -16.15 -6.72 1.24
CA ALA A 108 -17.54 -6.27 1.26
C ALA A 108 -18.46 -7.21 0.46
N MET A 109 -17.99 -7.71 -0.68
CA MET A 109 -18.75 -8.65 -1.51
C MET A 109 -18.93 -10.01 -0.84
N VAL A 110 -17.89 -10.55 -0.20
CA VAL A 110 -17.95 -11.82 0.55
C VAL A 110 -18.98 -11.69 1.67
N THR A 111 -18.90 -10.64 2.48
CA THR A 111 -19.84 -10.40 3.57
C THR A 111 -21.27 -10.20 3.06
N LEU A 112 -21.44 -9.45 1.96
CA LEU A 112 -22.77 -9.25 1.36
C LEU A 112 -23.38 -10.58 0.89
N LYS A 113 -22.61 -11.44 0.25
CA LYS A 113 -23.07 -12.79 -0.15
C LYS A 113 -23.50 -13.62 1.04
N THR A 114 -22.73 -13.60 2.14
CA THR A 114 -23.09 -14.31 3.38
C THR A 114 -24.43 -13.80 3.95
N LEU A 115 -24.65 -12.48 3.96
CA LEU A 115 -25.91 -11.91 4.42
C LEU A 115 -27.08 -12.29 3.51
N ILE A 116 -26.89 -12.37 2.20
CA ILE A 116 -27.94 -12.81 1.26
C ILE A 116 -28.31 -14.28 1.53
N ILE A 117 -27.32 -15.16 1.73
CA ILE A 117 -27.55 -16.59 2.01
C ILE A 117 -28.37 -16.77 3.30
N ASN A 118 -28.03 -15.98 4.33
CA ASN A 118 -28.68 -16.05 5.65
C ASN A 118 -29.97 -15.20 5.76
N ALA A 119 -30.40 -14.53 4.68
CA ALA A 119 -31.58 -13.70 4.66
C ALA A 119 -32.88 -14.57 4.75
N PRO A 120 -33.98 -14.00 5.20
CA PRO A 120 -35.31 -14.64 5.07
C PRO A 120 -35.59 -15.11 3.63
N ALA A 121 -36.25 -16.23 3.49
CA ALA A 121 -36.45 -16.91 2.19
C ALA A 121 -36.96 -15.98 1.09
N ASP A 122 -37.99 -15.20 1.37
CA ASP A 122 -38.62 -14.30 0.40
C ASP A 122 -37.58 -13.24 -0.13
N LEU A 123 -36.77 -12.67 0.78
CA LEU A 123 -35.76 -11.71 0.40
C LEU A 123 -34.65 -12.38 -0.40
N ARG A 124 -34.18 -13.52 0.06
CA ARG A 124 -33.12 -14.29 -0.62
C ARG A 124 -33.54 -14.67 -2.04
N ASP A 125 -34.73 -15.19 -2.18
CA ASP A 125 -35.27 -15.67 -3.45
C ASP A 125 -35.50 -14.50 -4.43
N ALA A 126 -36.02 -13.37 -3.94
CA ALA A 126 -36.11 -12.15 -4.73
C ALA A 126 -34.75 -11.66 -5.25
N LEU A 127 -33.70 -11.70 -4.42
CA LEU A 127 -32.37 -11.30 -4.81
C LEU A 127 -31.69 -12.27 -5.79
N ASN A 128 -31.98 -13.58 -5.67
CA ASN A 128 -31.45 -14.61 -6.57
C ASN A 128 -31.99 -14.50 -8.01
N HIS A 129 -33.15 -13.87 -8.22
CA HIS A 129 -33.67 -13.61 -9.55
C HIS A 129 -32.96 -12.48 -10.30
N ILE A 130 -32.17 -11.67 -9.60
CA ILE A 130 -31.45 -10.53 -10.22
C ILE A 130 -30.19 -11.05 -10.91
N ARG A 131 -30.18 -11.00 -12.23
CA ARG A 131 -29.02 -11.39 -13.05
C ARG A 131 -28.01 -10.24 -13.14
N GLY A 132 -26.75 -10.58 -12.95
CA GLY A 132 -25.64 -9.63 -13.07
C GLY A 132 -25.23 -8.99 -11.74
N LYS A 133 -23.93 -9.08 -11.46
CA LYS A 133 -23.33 -8.62 -10.19
C LYS A 133 -23.61 -7.15 -9.88
N ILE A 134 -23.42 -6.27 -10.86
CA ILE A 134 -23.61 -4.82 -10.66
C ILE A 134 -25.08 -4.46 -10.48
N ALA A 135 -25.99 -5.14 -11.22
CA ALA A 135 -27.43 -4.95 -11.08
C ALA A 135 -27.90 -5.34 -9.68
N LEU A 136 -27.46 -6.50 -9.18
CA LEU A 136 -27.75 -6.95 -7.81
C LEU A 136 -27.26 -5.93 -6.76
N ILE A 137 -26.01 -5.47 -6.87
CA ILE A 137 -25.44 -4.53 -5.91
C ILE A 137 -26.18 -3.19 -5.94
N ARG A 138 -26.52 -2.66 -7.12
CA ARG A 138 -27.32 -1.43 -7.26
C ARG A 138 -28.72 -1.58 -6.68
N HIS A 139 -29.35 -2.71 -6.90
CA HIS A 139 -30.66 -3.01 -6.31
C HIS A 139 -30.61 -3.00 -4.78
N ILE A 140 -29.62 -3.68 -4.19
CA ILE A 140 -29.43 -3.72 -2.74
C ILE A 140 -29.06 -2.35 -2.18
N ALA A 141 -28.23 -1.58 -2.88
CA ALA A 141 -27.84 -0.22 -2.48
C ALA A 141 -29.04 0.75 -2.41
N ALA A 142 -30.12 0.45 -3.15
CA ALA A 142 -31.37 1.21 -3.16
C ALA A 142 -32.38 0.78 -2.09
N PHE A 143 -32.10 -0.22 -1.27
CA PHE A 143 -33.00 -0.66 -0.20
C PHE A 143 -33.40 0.50 0.71
N ARG A 144 -34.66 0.46 1.18
CA ARG A 144 -35.22 1.38 2.16
C ARG A 144 -35.68 0.56 3.38
N PRO A 145 -34.79 0.28 4.34
CA PRO A 145 -35.12 -0.63 5.45
C PRO A 145 -36.17 -0.09 6.40
N GLY A 146 -36.41 1.23 6.45
CA GLY A 146 -37.28 1.83 7.47
C GLY A 146 -36.61 1.82 8.84
N ASP A 147 -37.42 1.79 9.89
CA ASP A 147 -36.97 1.63 11.27
C ASP A 147 -36.43 0.21 11.49
N ILE A 148 -35.35 0.11 12.28
CA ILE A 148 -34.71 -1.18 12.52
C ILE A 148 -35.34 -1.83 13.75
N ASP A 149 -36.54 -2.30 13.61
CA ASP A 149 -37.38 -2.94 14.66
C ASP A 149 -37.52 -4.45 14.50
N ASN A 150 -37.01 -5.01 13.40
CA ASN A 150 -37.09 -6.44 13.11
C ASN A 150 -35.85 -6.95 12.33
N PRO A 151 -35.60 -8.27 12.30
CA PRO A 151 -34.46 -8.87 11.62
C PRO A 151 -34.41 -8.58 10.12
N LEU A 152 -35.55 -8.45 9.43
CA LEU A 152 -35.58 -8.16 8.00
C LEU A 152 -35.12 -6.72 7.72
N ALA A 153 -35.56 -5.75 8.52
CA ALA A 153 -35.17 -4.34 8.40
C ALA A 153 -33.66 -4.20 8.68
N SER A 154 -33.12 -4.84 9.72
CA SER A 154 -31.71 -4.83 10.04
C SER A 154 -30.85 -5.50 8.95
N ALA A 155 -31.30 -6.64 8.39
CA ALA A 155 -30.61 -7.31 7.28
C ALA A 155 -30.55 -6.42 6.04
N LYS A 156 -31.67 -5.78 5.65
CA LYS A 156 -31.71 -4.82 4.53
C LYS A 156 -30.79 -3.61 4.77
N ALA A 157 -30.75 -3.10 6.01
CA ALA A 157 -29.87 -1.97 6.36
C ALA A 157 -28.38 -2.34 6.21
N ALA A 158 -27.99 -3.49 6.75
CA ALA A 158 -26.62 -4.00 6.66
C ALA A 158 -26.20 -4.27 5.19
N MET A 159 -27.06 -4.94 4.44
CA MET A 159 -26.83 -5.21 3.01
C MET A 159 -26.68 -3.92 2.21
N ARG A 160 -27.55 -2.91 2.45
CA ARG A 160 -27.48 -1.61 1.80
C ARG A 160 -26.14 -0.91 2.08
N ALA A 161 -25.68 -0.93 3.32
CA ALA A 161 -24.41 -0.32 3.71
C ALA A 161 -23.23 -0.97 2.97
N LEU A 162 -23.19 -2.30 2.90
CA LEU A 162 -22.16 -3.05 2.18
C LEU A 162 -22.21 -2.82 0.66
N ALA A 163 -23.41 -2.79 0.08
CA ALA A 163 -23.58 -2.55 -1.35
C ALA A 163 -23.14 -1.14 -1.76
N ARG A 164 -23.48 -0.11 -0.97
CA ARG A 164 -23.03 1.27 -1.20
C ARG A 164 -21.53 1.40 -1.05
N ARG A 165 -20.92 0.77 -0.04
CA ARG A 165 -19.46 0.70 0.12
C ARG A 165 -18.81 0.04 -1.08
N TRP A 166 -19.37 -1.07 -1.57
CA TRP A 166 -18.86 -1.76 -2.74
C TRP A 166 -18.87 -0.88 -3.99
N LEU A 167 -19.95 -0.13 -4.24
CA LEU A 167 -20.06 0.79 -5.38
C LEU A 167 -19.06 1.92 -5.28
N TRP A 168 -18.93 2.54 -4.11
CA TRP A 168 -17.95 3.60 -3.89
C TRP A 168 -16.51 3.13 -4.14
N LEU A 169 -16.13 1.98 -3.58
CA LEU A 169 -14.82 1.39 -3.81
C LEU A 169 -14.61 0.99 -5.29
N HIS A 170 -15.67 0.62 -6.00
CA HIS A 170 -15.58 0.30 -7.42
C HIS A 170 -15.25 1.53 -8.27
N GLU A 171 -15.86 2.66 -7.99
CA GLU A 171 -15.57 3.93 -8.65
C GLU A 171 -14.16 4.44 -8.30
N GLU A 172 -13.76 4.33 -7.05
CA GLU A 172 -12.39 4.66 -6.60
C GLU A 172 -11.33 3.85 -7.36
N ILE A 173 -11.53 2.54 -7.50
CA ILE A 173 -10.62 1.66 -8.24
C ILE A 173 -10.52 2.08 -9.71
N ILE A 174 -11.64 2.38 -10.36
CA ILE A 174 -11.66 2.85 -11.75
C ILE A 174 -10.88 4.15 -11.91
N ALA A 175 -11.06 5.09 -10.98
CA ALA A 175 -10.32 6.35 -11.00
C ALA A 175 -8.81 6.12 -10.85
N HIS A 176 -8.39 5.27 -9.91
CA HIS A 176 -6.98 4.93 -9.73
C HIS A 176 -6.41 4.17 -10.93
N ASP A 177 -7.15 3.22 -11.51
CA ASP A 177 -6.72 2.47 -12.70
C ASP A 177 -6.45 3.42 -13.87
N LYS A 178 -7.31 4.44 -14.08
CA LYS A 178 -7.13 5.45 -15.13
C LYS A 178 -5.87 6.30 -14.93
N GLU A 179 -5.62 6.77 -13.70
CA GLU A 179 -4.42 7.56 -13.42
C GLU A 179 -3.14 6.72 -13.47
N LEU A 180 -3.18 5.48 -13.01
CA LEU A 180 -2.07 4.54 -13.15
C LEU A 180 -1.74 4.28 -14.62
N GLU A 181 -2.74 4.05 -15.45
CA GLU A 181 -2.55 3.85 -16.90
C GLU A 181 -1.88 5.07 -17.55
N ARG A 182 -2.33 6.29 -17.22
CA ARG A 182 -1.73 7.53 -17.72
C ARG A 182 -0.25 7.63 -17.33
N LEU A 183 0.05 7.53 -16.01
CA LEU A 183 1.42 7.67 -15.51
C LEU A 183 2.36 6.59 -16.04
N VAL A 184 1.88 5.35 -16.13
CA VAL A 184 2.67 4.21 -16.63
C VAL A 184 2.94 4.36 -18.11
N THR A 185 1.94 4.78 -18.90
CA THR A 185 2.10 5.02 -20.35
C THR A 185 3.07 6.16 -20.64
N GLU A 186 3.00 7.25 -19.86
CA GLU A 186 3.96 8.36 -19.98
C GLU A 186 5.40 7.95 -19.63
N ARG A 187 5.58 7.09 -18.64
CA ARG A 187 6.90 6.71 -18.13
C ARG A 187 7.55 5.55 -18.90
N ALA A 188 6.77 4.61 -19.37
CA ALA A 188 7.26 3.38 -20.03
C ALA A 188 6.36 2.96 -21.22
N PRO A 189 6.25 3.81 -22.25
CA PRO A 189 5.37 3.52 -23.40
C PRO A 189 5.75 2.24 -24.14
N GLU A 190 7.02 1.89 -24.23
CA GLU A 190 7.50 0.68 -24.90
C GLU A 190 7.07 -0.59 -24.15
N LEU A 191 7.10 -0.58 -22.81
CA LEU A 191 6.61 -1.70 -22.01
C LEU A 191 5.10 -1.85 -22.13
N MET A 192 4.36 -0.74 -22.21
CA MET A 192 2.92 -0.76 -22.41
C MET A 192 2.52 -1.27 -23.81
N ALA A 193 3.36 -1.06 -24.81
CA ALA A 193 3.16 -1.60 -26.17
C ALA A 193 3.50 -3.10 -26.27
N SER A 194 4.18 -3.68 -25.28
CA SER A 194 4.59 -5.08 -25.30
C SER A 194 3.42 -6.02 -25.07
N HIS A 195 3.27 -7.03 -25.92
CA HIS A 195 2.19 -8.00 -25.82
C HIS A 195 2.22 -8.78 -24.49
N GLY A 196 1.06 -8.89 -23.84
CA GLY A 196 0.91 -9.66 -22.60
C GLY A 196 1.32 -8.93 -21.31
N ILE A 197 1.77 -7.68 -21.39
CA ILE A 197 2.12 -6.86 -20.23
C ILE A 197 1.02 -5.82 -19.98
N ALA A 198 0.39 -5.90 -18.80
CA ALA A 198 -0.69 -4.98 -18.43
C ALA A 198 -0.19 -3.86 -17.52
N THR A 199 -0.93 -2.76 -17.44
CA THR A 199 -0.63 -1.55 -16.65
C THR A 199 -0.12 -1.84 -15.25
N LEU A 200 -0.76 -2.74 -14.50
CA LEU A 200 -0.37 -3.05 -13.12
C LEU A 200 0.97 -3.80 -13.03
N THR A 201 1.32 -4.57 -14.06
CA THR A 201 2.62 -5.23 -14.15
C THR A 201 3.72 -4.20 -14.39
N VAL A 202 3.53 -3.30 -15.35
CA VAL A 202 4.49 -2.22 -15.63
C VAL A 202 4.60 -1.29 -14.40
N ALA A 203 3.49 -0.94 -13.77
CA ALA A 203 3.50 -0.17 -12.52
C ALA A 203 4.37 -0.83 -11.45
N GLN A 204 4.26 -2.16 -11.28
CA GLN A 204 5.07 -2.89 -10.32
C GLN A 204 6.56 -2.90 -10.70
N MET A 205 6.89 -3.03 -11.97
CA MET A 205 8.27 -2.94 -12.48
C MET A 205 8.87 -1.56 -12.21
N LEU A 206 8.15 -0.48 -12.53
CA LEU A 206 8.59 0.89 -12.26
C LEU A 206 8.81 1.17 -10.77
N ILE A 207 7.95 0.64 -9.90
CA ILE A 207 8.13 0.76 -8.44
C ILE A 207 9.38 0.00 -7.98
N LEU A 208 9.66 -1.18 -8.56
CA LEU A 208 10.84 -1.98 -8.22
C LEU A 208 12.14 -1.33 -8.68
N VAL A 209 12.17 -0.77 -9.87
CA VAL A 209 13.35 -0.10 -10.42
C VAL A 209 13.57 1.26 -9.75
N GLY A 210 12.52 2.05 -9.58
CA GLY A 210 12.60 3.43 -9.08
C GLY A 210 12.80 4.42 -10.21
N ASP A 211 13.14 5.65 -9.83
CA ASP A 211 13.36 6.73 -10.81
C ASP A 211 14.83 6.77 -11.29
N ASP A 212 15.75 6.23 -10.50
CA ASP A 212 17.20 6.12 -10.79
C ASP A 212 17.58 4.62 -10.80
N PRO A 213 17.52 3.95 -11.94
CA PRO A 213 17.81 2.53 -12.10
C PRO A 213 19.32 2.23 -11.99
#